data_598b3a27491f4e25d368e2091f0a21c3
#
_entry.id   598b3a27491f4e25d368e2091f0a21c3
#
_cell.length_a   1.000
_cell.length_b   1.000
_cell.length_c   1.000
_cell.angle_alpha   90.00
_cell.angle_beta   90.00
_cell.angle_gamma   90.00
#
_symmetry.space_group_name_H-M   'P 1'
#
loop_
_entity.id
_entity.type
_entity.pdbx_description
1 polymer ?
#
loop_
_entity_poly.entity_id
_entity_poly.type
_entity_poly.pdbx_seq_one_letter_code
_entity_poly.pdbx_strand_id
1 'polypeptide(L)'
;MAGAAVSGRLGGAPRQGAACPLVWQLATVTAIRPETPTVKTFTLTLPDWMPHRAGQHYDVRLTAPDGYQAQRSYSVASEPERTGEIDLTVERLEDGEVSTYLHDVLVPGDLVELRGPVGGYFVWEPGMGGPLLLVAGGSGVVPLMAMLRHRAARGARVPVRLLYSVRSPEQTIYAEELRHLDQTDPLLDVVYTYTRSQPKGWGGYARRIDRRMLDEVLATLDQMPLAYVCGPTLMVERTAEELVATGIPADRIRTERFGPTG
;
A
#
# COMPACT_ATOMS: atom_id res chain seq x y z
N MET A 1 -52.98 20.68 -41.83
CA MET A 1 -51.61 21.12 -41.60
C MET A 1 -51.24 20.83 -40.17
N ALA A 2 -50.41 19.78 -39.99
CA ALA A 2 -50.05 19.23 -38.67
C ALA A 2 -48.65 19.73 -38.32
N GLY A 3 -48.53 20.38 -37.17
CA GLY A 3 -47.23 20.78 -36.58
C GLY A 3 -46.75 19.72 -35.63
N ALA A 4 -45.65 19.07 -35.94
CA ALA A 4 -45.01 18.09 -35.07
C ALA A 4 -44.17 18.78 -33.98
N ALA A 5 -44.46 18.50 -32.71
CA ALA A 5 -43.68 18.91 -31.56
C ALA A 5 -42.52 17.92 -31.36
N VAL A 6 -41.26 18.41 -31.43
CA VAL A 6 -40.06 17.65 -31.12
C VAL A 6 -39.82 17.72 -29.59
N SER A 7 -40.02 16.61 -28.92
CA SER A 7 -39.69 16.43 -27.51
C SER A 7 -38.21 16.17 -27.34
N GLY A 8 -37.46 17.18 -26.86
CA GLY A 8 -36.04 17.06 -26.47
C GLY A 8 -35.94 16.28 -25.15
N ARG A 9 -35.33 15.09 -25.18
CA ARG A 9 -34.89 14.39 -23.97
C ARG A 9 -33.66 15.10 -23.40
N LEU A 10 -33.82 15.74 -22.28
CA LEU A 10 -32.71 16.20 -21.44
C LEU A 10 -31.96 14.97 -20.93
N GLY A 11 -30.69 14.84 -21.32
CA GLY A 11 -29.78 13.84 -20.81
C GLY A 11 -29.56 14.04 -19.31
N GLY A 12 -30.03 13.09 -18.52
CA GLY A 12 -29.75 13.06 -17.09
C GLY A 12 -28.25 12.82 -16.86
N ALA A 13 -27.64 13.70 -16.07
CA ALA A 13 -26.28 13.50 -15.56
C ALA A 13 -26.20 12.14 -14.82
N PRO A 14 -25.06 11.43 -14.89
CA PRO A 14 -24.90 10.17 -14.19
C PRO A 14 -25.05 10.40 -12.69
N ARG A 15 -25.97 9.70 -12.06
CA ARG A 15 -26.15 9.67 -10.60
C ARG A 15 -24.85 9.14 -9.99
N GLN A 16 -24.23 9.93 -9.14
CA GLN A 16 -23.07 9.52 -8.32
C GLN A 16 -23.45 8.25 -7.54
N GLY A 17 -22.65 7.22 -7.76
CA GLY A 17 -22.58 5.88 -7.26
C GLY A 17 -23.38 5.53 -6.01
N ALA A 18 -24.37 4.67 -6.20
CA ALA A 18 -24.73 3.73 -5.15
C ALA A 18 -23.47 2.87 -4.88
N ALA A 19 -23.00 2.84 -3.64
CA ALA A 19 -21.91 1.96 -3.24
C ALA A 19 -22.29 0.53 -3.61
N CYS A 20 -21.58 -0.08 -4.54
CA CYS A 20 -21.78 -1.48 -4.86
C CYS A 20 -21.50 -2.27 -3.58
N PRO A 21 -22.42 -3.17 -3.14
CA PRO A 21 -22.19 -3.94 -1.94
C PRO A 21 -20.91 -4.77 -2.11
N LEU A 22 -20.00 -4.70 -1.13
CA LEU A 22 -18.78 -5.51 -1.13
C LEU A 22 -19.17 -6.97 -0.95
N VAL A 23 -19.02 -7.74 -2.01
CA VAL A 23 -19.31 -9.19 -2.02
C VAL A 23 -17.99 -9.99 -2.03
N TRP A 24 -18.03 -11.20 -1.47
CA TRP A 24 -16.95 -12.15 -1.61
C TRP A 24 -16.94 -12.71 -3.02
N GLN A 25 -15.76 -12.76 -3.63
CA GLN A 25 -15.52 -13.33 -4.95
C GLN A 25 -14.34 -14.31 -4.90
N LEU A 26 -14.30 -15.24 -5.83
CA LEU A 26 -13.17 -16.15 -5.99
C LEU A 26 -12.19 -15.56 -7.01
N ALA A 27 -11.03 -15.13 -6.54
CA ALA A 27 -9.95 -14.67 -7.38
C ALA A 27 -8.99 -15.82 -7.71
N THR A 28 -8.45 -15.83 -8.93
CA THR A 28 -7.47 -16.83 -9.34
C THR A 28 -6.05 -16.32 -9.10
N VAL A 29 -5.22 -17.11 -8.44
CA VAL A 29 -3.78 -16.85 -8.32
C VAL A 29 -3.13 -17.10 -9.68
N THR A 30 -2.57 -16.05 -10.30
CA THR A 30 -1.92 -16.17 -11.62
C THR A 30 -0.40 -16.22 -11.53
N ALA A 31 0.18 -15.61 -10.50
CA ALA A 31 1.61 -15.65 -10.24
C ALA A 31 1.93 -15.52 -8.75
N ILE A 32 3.07 -16.09 -8.36
CA ILE A 32 3.65 -15.95 -7.01
C ILE A 32 5.12 -15.59 -7.16
N ARG A 33 5.53 -14.47 -6.59
CA ARG A 33 6.91 -13.98 -6.64
C ARG A 33 7.46 -13.80 -5.24
N PRO A 34 8.62 -14.40 -4.90
CA PRO A 34 9.30 -14.12 -3.64
C PRO A 34 9.89 -12.70 -3.67
N GLU A 35 9.68 -11.95 -2.61
CA GLU A 35 10.28 -10.62 -2.39
C GLU A 35 11.46 -10.71 -1.40
N THR A 36 11.27 -11.49 -0.33
CA THR A 36 12.26 -11.80 0.69
C THR A 36 12.08 -13.26 1.14
N PRO A 37 12.94 -13.82 2.01
CA PRO A 37 12.72 -15.18 2.53
C PRO A 37 11.36 -15.41 3.22
N THR A 38 10.74 -14.34 3.73
CA THR A 38 9.46 -14.40 4.47
C THR A 38 8.33 -13.62 3.81
N VAL A 39 8.54 -13.04 2.62
CA VAL A 39 7.52 -12.22 1.94
C VAL A 39 7.36 -12.67 0.50
N LYS A 40 6.12 -12.87 0.09
CA LYS A 40 5.74 -13.17 -1.29
C LYS A 40 4.70 -12.20 -1.81
N THR A 41 4.77 -11.87 -3.08
CA THR A 41 3.73 -11.17 -3.84
C THR A 41 2.90 -12.18 -4.62
N PHE A 42 1.59 -12.11 -4.43
CA PHE A 42 0.58 -12.91 -5.12
C PHE A 42 -0.16 -12.03 -6.12
N THR A 43 -0.09 -12.37 -7.40
CA THR A 43 -0.91 -11.75 -8.43
C THR A 43 -2.22 -12.50 -8.55
N LEU A 44 -3.33 -11.77 -8.48
CA LEU A 44 -4.69 -12.31 -8.41
C LEU A 44 -5.55 -11.69 -9.51
N THR A 45 -6.14 -12.51 -10.37
CA THR A 45 -7.15 -12.08 -11.34
C THR A 45 -8.52 -12.11 -10.70
N LEU A 46 -9.25 -11.01 -10.84
CA LEU A 46 -10.55 -10.79 -10.22
C LEU A 46 -11.66 -10.89 -11.28
N PRO A 47 -12.63 -11.82 -11.15
CA PRO A 47 -13.76 -11.92 -12.10
C PRO A 47 -14.64 -10.67 -12.05
N ASP A 48 -14.91 -10.13 -10.85
CA ASP A 48 -15.67 -8.92 -10.62
C ASP A 48 -14.73 -7.79 -10.21
N TRP A 49 -13.80 -7.43 -11.12
CA TRP A 49 -12.82 -6.39 -10.86
C TRP A 49 -13.50 -5.01 -10.69
N MET A 50 -13.12 -4.32 -9.63
CA MET A 50 -13.50 -2.93 -9.38
C MET A 50 -12.23 -2.07 -9.23
N PRO A 51 -12.25 -0.82 -9.75
CA PRO A 51 -11.13 0.11 -9.55
C PRO A 51 -10.87 0.32 -8.05
N HIS A 52 -9.63 0.11 -7.65
CA HIS A 52 -9.19 0.47 -6.31
C HIS A 52 -8.44 1.81 -6.32
N ARG A 53 -8.17 2.34 -5.14
CA ARG A 53 -7.33 3.52 -4.92
C ARG A 53 -6.03 3.08 -4.23
N ALA A 54 -4.90 3.71 -4.58
CA ALA A 54 -3.62 3.39 -3.95
C ALA A 54 -3.68 3.60 -2.43
N GLY A 55 -3.37 2.55 -1.67
CA GLY A 55 -3.51 2.49 -0.22
C GLY A 55 -4.75 1.75 0.30
N GLN A 56 -5.64 1.25 -0.58
CA GLN A 56 -6.72 0.35 -0.19
C GLN A 56 -6.23 -1.09 0.00
N HIS A 57 -7.06 -1.91 0.63
CA HIS A 57 -6.79 -3.32 0.91
C HIS A 57 -7.94 -4.23 0.44
N TYR A 58 -7.68 -5.53 0.40
CA TYR A 58 -8.67 -6.60 0.27
C TYR A 58 -8.64 -7.48 1.51
N ASP A 59 -9.82 -7.92 1.92
CA ASP A 59 -9.96 -9.01 2.88
C ASP A 59 -9.78 -10.34 2.15
N VAL A 60 -8.92 -11.19 2.66
CA VAL A 60 -8.71 -12.57 2.24
C VAL A 60 -9.35 -13.48 3.27
N ARG A 61 -10.16 -14.46 2.83
CA ARG A 61 -10.79 -15.45 3.67
C ARG A 61 -10.40 -16.86 3.23
N LEU A 62 -10.09 -17.68 4.20
CA LEU A 62 -9.94 -19.13 4.05
C LEU A 62 -11.10 -19.80 4.75
N THR A 63 -11.71 -20.79 4.10
CA THR A 63 -12.79 -21.60 4.67
C THR A 63 -12.33 -23.05 4.74
N ALA A 64 -12.26 -23.62 5.95
CA ALA A 64 -11.91 -25.01 6.17
C ALA A 64 -13.13 -25.93 5.86
N PRO A 65 -12.92 -27.25 5.63
CA PRO A 65 -14.01 -28.18 5.29
C PRO A 65 -15.10 -28.30 6.37
N ASP A 66 -14.78 -28.01 7.63
CA ASP A 66 -15.71 -28.02 8.76
C ASP A 66 -16.50 -26.70 8.90
N GLY A 67 -16.24 -25.71 7.99
CA GLY A 67 -16.89 -24.40 7.98
C GLY A 67 -16.18 -23.35 8.82
N TYR A 68 -15.05 -23.65 9.49
CA TYR A 68 -14.24 -22.64 10.16
C TYR A 68 -13.69 -21.63 9.16
N GLN A 69 -13.66 -20.36 9.53
CA GLN A 69 -13.21 -19.27 8.67
C GLN A 69 -12.13 -18.43 9.36
N ALA A 70 -11.02 -18.24 8.68
CA ALA A 70 -9.97 -17.28 9.03
C ALA A 70 -9.91 -16.16 8.00
N GLN A 71 -9.90 -14.91 8.46
CA GLN A 71 -9.88 -13.72 7.59
C GLN A 71 -8.75 -12.78 8.00
N ARG A 72 -8.06 -12.19 6.99
CA ARG A 72 -7.07 -11.12 7.18
C ARG A 72 -7.15 -10.11 6.04
N SER A 73 -6.84 -8.86 6.37
CA SER A 73 -6.76 -7.76 5.40
C SER A 73 -5.34 -7.61 4.89
N TYR A 74 -5.17 -7.46 3.58
CA TYR A 74 -3.89 -7.22 2.93
C TYR A 74 -4.00 -6.02 1.99
N SER A 75 -3.07 -5.07 2.15
CA SER A 75 -3.00 -3.89 1.29
C SER A 75 -2.68 -4.29 -0.16
N VAL A 76 -3.33 -3.61 -1.11
CA VAL A 76 -3.00 -3.76 -2.52
C VAL A 76 -1.62 -3.17 -2.77
N ALA A 77 -0.78 -3.92 -3.45
CA ALA A 77 0.57 -3.52 -3.82
C ALA A 77 0.64 -2.90 -5.22
N SER A 78 -0.24 -3.36 -6.14
CA SER A 78 -0.29 -2.86 -7.51
C SER A 78 -0.93 -1.48 -7.60
N GLU A 79 -0.63 -0.79 -8.70
CA GLU A 79 -1.25 0.49 -9.05
C GLU A 79 -2.71 0.31 -9.47
N PRO A 80 -3.58 1.32 -9.26
CA PRO A 80 -4.99 1.29 -9.68
C PRO A 80 -5.19 1.20 -11.20
N GLU A 81 -4.19 1.55 -11.99
CA GLU A 81 -4.20 1.51 -13.45
C GLU A 81 -4.17 0.10 -14.03
N ARG A 82 -3.74 -0.88 -13.24
CA ARG A 82 -3.73 -2.29 -13.64
C ARG A 82 -5.12 -2.87 -13.51
N THR A 83 -5.77 -3.10 -14.65
CA THR A 83 -7.16 -3.59 -14.71
C THR A 83 -7.23 -5.12 -14.70
N GLY A 84 -8.26 -5.66 -14.02
CA GLY A 84 -8.52 -7.11 -13.96
C GLY A 84 -7.68 -7.88 -12.96
N GLU A 85 -6.58 -7.31 -12.49
CA GLU A 85 -5.64 -7.95 -11.58
C GLU A 85 -5.23 -7.03 -10.43
N ILE A 86 -4.86 -7.65 -9.31
CA ILE A 86 -4.21 -6.97 -8.19
C ILE A 86 -3.01 -7.80 -7.71
N ASP A 87 -2.04 -7.12 -7.11
CA ASP A 87 -0.98 -7.76 -6.33
C ASP A 87 -1.26 -7.58 -4.84
N LEU A 88 -1.19 -8.68 -4.09
CA LEU A 88 -1.16 -8.69 -2.63
C LEU A 88 0.21 -9.18 -2.18
N THR A 89 0.93 -8.37 -1.40
CA THR A 89 2.22 -8.76 -0.84
C THR A 89 2.05 -9.11 0.62
N VAL A 90 2.38 -10.36 0.95
CA VAL A 90 2.08 -10.98 2.24
C VAL A 90 3.36 -11.41 2.93
N GLU A 91 3.53 -10.97 4.17
CA GLU A 91 4.56 -11.46 5.08
C GLU A 91 4.04 -12.71 5.81
N ARG A 92 4.83 -13.80 5.79
CA ARG A 92 4.55 -15.03 6.50
C ARG A 92 4.79 -14.82 8.00
N LEU A 93 3.75 -14.97 8.80
CA LEU A 93 3.82 -14.95 10.25
C LEU A 93 3.81 -16.39 10.77
N GLU A 94 4.66 -16.71 11.74
CA GLU A 94 4.80 -18.10 12.28
C GLU A 94 3.47 -18.65 12.81
N ASP A 95 2.70 -17.84 13.53
CA ASP A 95 1.40 -18.20 14.10
C ASP A 95 0.22 -17.71 13.25
N GLY A 96 0.46 -17.29 12.00
CA GLY A 96 -0.55 -16.69 11.14
C GLY A 96 -1.26 -17.71 10.26
N GLU A 97 -2.48 -18.11 10.56
CA GLU A 97 -3.25 -19.10 9.79
C GLU A 97 -3.35 -18.76 8.31
N VAL A 98 -3.77 -17.54 7.97
CA VAL A 98 -3.95 -17.10 6.58
C VAL A 98 -2.61 -16.92 5.88
N SER A 99 -1.65 -16.22 6.49
CA SER A 99 -0.34 -15.96 5.87
C SER A 99 0.45 -17.24 5.64
N THR A 100 0.38 -18.21 6.56
CA THR A 100 1.04 -19.51 6.42
C THR A 100 0.43 -20.31 5.28
N TYR A 101 -0.90 -20.37 5.18
CA TYR A 101 -1.58 -21.04 4.06
C TYR A 101 -1.18 -20.44 2.71
N LEU A 102 -1.22 -19.10 2.59
CA LEU A 102 -0.83 -18.41 1.36
C LEU A 102 0.61 -18.72 0.97
N HIS A 103 1.53 -18.84 1.92
CA HIS A 103 2.94 -19.11 1.66
C HIS A 103 3.26 -20.58 1.37
N ASP A 104 2.65 -21.51 2.11
CA ASP A 104 3.10 -22.89 2.15
C ASP A 104 2.23 -23.82 1.28
N VAL A 105 0.99 -23.41 0.96
CA VAL A 105 0.01 -24.24 0.25
C VAL A 105 -0.37 -23.69 -1.10
N LEU A 106 -0.58 -22.37 -1.21
CA LEU A 106 -1.15 -21.74 -2.40
C LEU A 106 -0.18 -21.83 -3.59
N VAL A 107 -0.72 -22.23 -4.75
CA VAL A 107 0.02 -22.31 -6.02
C VAL A 107 -0.72 -21.56 -7.15
N PRO A 108 -0.04 -21.17 -8.24
CA PRO A 108 -0.72 -20.61 -9.40
C PRO A 108 -1.80 -21.55 -9.94
N GLY A 109 -2.98 -20.98 -10.21
CA GLY A 109 -4.20 -21.70 -10.61
C GLY A 109 -5.21 -21.89 -9.48
N ASP A 110 -4.79 -21.75 -8.23
CA ASP A 110 -5.71 -21.85 -7.07
C ASP A 110 -6.67 -20.66 -6.97
N LEU A 111 -7.76 -20.88 -6.27
CA LEU A 111 -8.78 -19.89 -6.00
C LEU A 111 -8.68 -19.40 -4.55
N VAL A 112 -8.83 -18.09 -4.36
CA VAL A 112 -8.84 -17.44 -3.05
C VAL A 112 -10.07 -16.57 -2.91
N GLU A 113 -10.76 -16.65 -1.79
CA GLU A 113 -11.88 -15.77 -1.48
C GLU A 113 -11.39 -14.37 -1.12
N LEU A 114 -11.81 -13.37 -1.88
CA LEU A 114 -11.50 -11.96 -1.68
C LEU A 114 -12.75 -11.11 -1.54
N ARG A 115 -12.63 -10.06 -0.74
CA ARG A 115 -13.61 -9.00 -0.64
C ARG A 115 -12.92 -7.64 -0.62
N GLY A 116 -13.28 -6.76 -1.53
CA GLY A 116 -12.69 -5.43 -1.64
C GLY A 116 -13.04 -4.75 -2.97
N PRO A 117 -12.43 -3.58 -3.23
CA PRO A 117 -11.46 -2.88 -2.38
C PRO A 117 -12.11 -2.19 -1.16
N VAL A 118 -11.42 -2.21 -0.04
CA VAL A 118 -11.85 -1.63 1.25
C VAL A 118 -10.90 -0.50 1.66
N GLY A 119 -11.41 0.46 2.43
CA GLY A 119 -10.65 1.58 2.96
C GLY A 119 -10.83 2.87 2.15
N GLY A 120 -10.60 3.99 2.80
CA GLY A 120 -10.76 5.32 2.18
C GLY A 120 -9.97 6.41 2.88
N TYR A 121 -9.46 6.12 4.08
CA TYR A 121 -8.66 7.05 4.86
C TYR A 121 -7.18 7.05 4.43
N PHE A 122 -6.58 5.88 4.28
CA PHE A 122 -5.16 5.71 3.93
C PHE A 122 -4.97 5.61 2.41
N VAL A 123 -5.49 6.58 1.67
CA VAL A 123 -5.40 6.61 0.21
C VAL A 123 -4.75 7.90 -0.27
N TRP A 124 -4.02 7.81 -1.38
CA TRP A 124 -3.46 8.95 -2.07
C TRP A 124 -3.78 8.91 -3.57
N GLU A 125 -4.04 10.08 -4.12
CA GLU A 125 -4.21 10.33 -5.56
C GLU A 125 -3.50 11.64 -5.94
N PRO A 126 -3.01 11.78 -7.18
CA PRO A 126 -2.30 12.98 -7.63
C PRO A 126 -3.04 14.30 -7.37
N GLY A 127 -4.37 14.29 -7.46
CA GLY A 127 -5.22 15.46 -7.16
C GLY A 127 -5.19 15.93 -5.71
N MET A 128 -4.70 15.12 -4.78
CA MET A 128 -4.53 15.49 -3.37
C MET A 128 -3.26 16.33 -3.14
N GLY A 129 -2.38 16.41 -4.14
CA GLY A 129 -1.13 17.15 -4.08
C GLY A 129 -0.03 16.44 -3.32
N GLY A 130 0.94 17.22 -2.86
CA GLY A 130 2.16 16.81 -2.16
C GLY A 130 2.97 18.04 -1.78
N PRO A 131 4.25 17.87 -1.42
CA PRO A 131 5.06 16.65 -1.50
C PRO A 131 4.60 15.53 -0.57
N LEU A 132 5.11 14.32 -0.78
CA LEU A 132 4.79 13.15 0.05
C LEU A 132 5.96 12.81 0.96
N LEU A 133 5.65 12.55 2.22
CA LEU A 133 6.51 11.82 3.15
C LEU A 133 5.87 10.46 3.41
N LEU A 134 6.49 9.40 2.87
CA LEU A 134 6.08 8.02 3.06
C LEU A 134 7.00 7.39 4.11
N VAL A 135 6.43 6.86 5.20
CA VAL A 135 7.22 6.22 6.26
C VAL A 135 6.77 4.78 6.43
N ALA A 136 7.66 3.86 6.11
CA ALA A 136 7.40 2.43 6.12
C ALA A 136 8.14 1.70 7.25
N GLY A 137 7.48 0.72 7.86
CA GLY A 137 8.11 -0.28 8.71
C GLY A 137 7.82 -1.69 8.22
N GLY A 138 8.86 -2.45 7.78
CA GLY A 138 8.68 -3.81 7.26
C GLY A 138 7.66 -3.87 6.12
N SER A 139 6.67 -4.75 6.23
CA SER A 139 5.57 -4.90 5.24
C SER A 139 4.65 -3.68 5.12
N GLY A 140 4.80 -2.66 5.99
CA GLY A 140 4.15 -1.36 5.82
C GLY A 140 4.54 -0.60 4.56
N VAL A 141 5.57 -1.02 3.85
CA VAL A 141 5.92 -0.48 2.54
C VAL A 141 4.89 -0.81 1.46
N VAL A 142 4.10 -1.86 1.63
CA VAL A 142 3.19 -2.39 0.59
C VAL A 142 2.18 -1.35 0.09
N PRO A 143 1.34 -0.73 0.92
CA PRO A 143 0.41 0.30 0.46
C PRO A 143 1.11 1.55 -0.05
N LEU A 144 2.31 1.86 0.46
CA LEU A 144 3.11 3.00 -0.01
C LEU A 144 3.71 2.72 -1.40
N MET A 145 4.05 1.47 -1.69
CA MET A 145 4.49 1.06 -3.02
C MET A 145 3.37 1.21 -4.06
N ALA A 146 2.12 0.88 -3.71
CA ALA A 146 0.97 1.16 -4.57
C ALA A 146 0.85 2.67 -4.88
N MET A 147 1.12 3.55 -3.92
CA MET A 147 1.14 5.01 -4.13
C MET A 147 2.27 5.44 -5.07
N LEU A 148 3.47 4.87 -4.93
CA LEU A 148 4.62 5.16 -5.81
C LEU A 148 4.34 4.69 -7.25
N ARG A 149 3.81 3.47 -7.43
CA ARG A 149 3.43 2.92 -8.73
C ARG A 149 2.31 3.74 -9.37
N HIS A 150 1.29 4.11 -8.62
CA HIS A 150 0.21 5.00 -9.07
C HIS A 150 0.74 6.38 -9.50
N ARG A 151 1.63 6.98 -8.70
CA ARG A 151 2.29 8.24 -9.04
C ARG A 151 3.04 8.14 -10.37
N ALA A 152 3.80 7.06 -10.58
CA ALA A 152 4.55 6.81 -11.81
C ALA A 152 3.62 6.58 -13.00
N ALA A 153 2.60 5.73 -12.88
CA ALA A 153 1.62 5.42 -13.92
C ALA A 153 0.84 6.66 -14.38
N ARG A 154 0.57 7.59 -13.45
CA ARG A 154 -0.10 8.87 -13.75
C ARG A 154 0.85 9.96 -14.23
N GLY A 155 2.15 9.72 -14.29
CA GLY A 155 3.14 10.75 -14.62
C GLY A 155 3.13 11.95 -13.67
N ALA A 156 2.70 11.74 -12.42
CA ALA A 156 2.53 12.81 -11.44
C ALA A 156 3.91 13.30 -10.93
N ARG A 157 4.17 14.60 -11.10
CA ARG A 157 5.43 15.24 -10.70
C ARG A 157 5.38 15.74 -9.25
N VAL A 158 5.03 14.85 -8.33
CA VAL A 158 4.97 15.12 -6.89
C VAL A 158 6.27 14.65 -6.24
N PRO A 159 7.04 15.52 -5.55
CA PRO A 159 8.23 15.10 -4.81
C PRO A 159 7.86 14.10 -3.71
N VAL A 160 8.67 13.06 -3.53
CA VAL A 160 8.47 12.00 -2.55
C VAL A 160 9.75 11.75 -1.76
N ARG A 161 9.61 11.58 -0.46
CA ARG A 161 10.63 10.98 0.42
C ARG A 161 10.04 9.71 1.02
N LEU A 162 10.67 8.58 0.75
CA LEU A 162 10.34 7.31 1.38
C LEU A 162 11.37 7.01 2.47
N LEU A 163 10.97 7.11 3.73
CA LEU A 163 11.77 6.65 4.86
C LEU A 163 11.38 5.22 5.19
N TYR A 164 12.26 4.25 4.90
CA TYR A 164 11.97 2.83 5.04
C TYR A 164 12.80 2.18 6.14
N SER A 165 12.13 1.77 7.22
CA SER A 165 12.71 1.08 8.36
C SER A 165 12.56 -0.43 8.22
N VAL A 166 13.68 -1.13 8.12
CA VAL A 166 13.76 -2.59 8.08
C VAL A 166 14.82 -3.12 9.03
N ARG A 167 14.81 -4.41 9.31
CA ARG A 167 15.79 -5.02 10.21
C ARG A 167 17.16 -5.20 9.55
N SER A 168 17.15 -5.59 8.28
CA SER A 168 18.37 -5.83 7.50
C SER A 168 18.13 -5.64 6.00
N PRO A 169 19.16 -5.53 5.15
CA PRO A 169 19.01 -5.43 3.70
C PRO A 169 18.23 -6.59 3.07
N GLU A 170 18.45 -7.82 3.56
CA GLU A 170 17.82 -9.04 3.04
C GLU A 170 16.30 -9.08 3.29
N GLN A 171 15.81 -8.25 4.21
CA GLN A 171 14.39 -8.09 4.54
C GLN A 171 13.75 -6.88 3.85
N THR A 172 14.46 -6.22 2.95
CA THR A 172 13.92 -5.09 2.18
C THR A 172 12.99 -5.60 1.09
N ILE A 173 11.68 -5.39 1.28
CA ILE A 173 10.66 -5.74 0.28
C ILE A 173 10.79 -4.76 -0.89
N TYR A 174 10.67 -5.24 -2.14
CA TYR A 174 10.83 -4.47 -3.38
C TYR A 174 12.21 -3.80 -3.53
N ALA A 175 13.27 -4.40 -2.97
CA ALA A 175 14.61 -3.80 -2.93
C ALA A 175 15.12 -3.34 -4.30
N GLU A 176 14.95 -4.17 -5.36
CA GLU A 176 15.40 -3.83 -6.71
C GLU A 176 14.55 -2.73 -7.36
N GLU A 177 13.23 -2.81 -7.19
CA GLU A 177 12.31 -1.81 -7.74
C GLU A 177 12.52 -0.45 -7.08
N LEU A 178 12.63 -0.41 -5.75
CA LEU A 178 12.91 0.83 -5.01
C LEU A 178 14.27 1.43 -5.41
N ARG A 179 15.30 0.61 -5.57
CA ARG A 179 16.61 1.06 -6.05
C ARG A 179 16.54 1.62 -7.47
N HIS A 180 15.78 0.97 -8.35
CA HIS A 180 15.58 1.46 -9.71
C HIS A 180 14.85 2.80 -9.74
N LEU A 181 13.75 2.92 -8.99
CA LEU A 181 12.97 4.15 -8.87
C LEU A 181 13.83 5.30 -8.30
N ASP A 182 14.59 5.06 -7.25
CA ASP A 182 15.48 6.04 -6.63
C ASP A 182 16.56 6.57 -7.61
N GLN A 183 17.06 5.70 -8.50
CA GLN A 183 18.06 6.06 -9.50
C GLN A 183 17.49 6.77 -10.73
N THR A 184 16.24 6.53 -11.08
CA THR A 184 15.64 6.99 -12.34
C THR A 184 14.64 8.12 -12.18
N ASP A 185 14.10 8.31 -10.98
CA ASP A 185 13.13 9.36 -10.69
C ASP A 185 13.75 10.47 -9.81
N PRO A 186 14.11 11.62 -10.39
CA PRO A 186 14.78 12.71 -9.66
C PRO A 186 13.89 13.37 -8.59
N LEU A 187 12.61 13.03 -8.51
CA LEU A 187 11.68 13.52 -7.50
C LEU A 187 11.42 12.52 -6.37
N LEU A 188 12.00 11.32 -6.44
CA LEU A 188 11.96 10.32 -5.38
C LEU A 188 13.33 10.19 -4.73
N ASP A 189 13.35 10.10 -3.41
CA ASP A 189 14.53 9.76 -2.63
C ASP A 189 14.14 8.69 -1.59
N VAL A 190 14.88 7.58 -1.58
CA VAL A 190 14.62 6.44 -0.70
C VAL A 190 15.66 6.38 0.41
N VAL A 191 15.24 6.71 1.60
CA VAL A 191 16.08 6.75 2.81
C VAL A 191 15.85 5.48 3.63
N TYR A 192 16.89 4.66 3.77
CA TYR A 192 16.81 3.44 4.57
C TYR A 192 17.33 3.63 6.00
N THR A 193 16.67 2.98 6.96
CA THR A 193 17.24 2.74 8.28
C THR A 193 17.21 1.25 8.61
N TYR A 194 18.40 0.66 8.80
CA TYR A 194 18.57 -0.75 9.16
C TYR A 194 18.74 -0.90 10.67
N THR A 195 17.78 -1.54 11.32
CA THR A 195 17.68 -1.52 12.79
C THR A 195 18.44 -2.66 13.48
N ARG A 196 18.89 -3.70 12.75
CA ARG A 196 19.63 -4.85 13.32
C ARG A 196 20.96 -5.11 12.63
N SER A 197 20.97 -5.34 11.33
CA SER A 197 22.22 -5.53 10.60
C SER A 197 22.29 -4.61 9.38
N GLN A 198 23.48 -4.13 9.07
CA GLN A 198 23.74 -3.17 8.01
C GLN A 198 24.70 -3.76 6.97
N PRO A 199 24.65 -3.33 5.70
CA PRO A 199 25.65 -3.67 4.72
C PRO A 199 27.04 -3.21 5.16
N LYS A 200 28.08 -3.90 4.73
CA LYS A 200 29.47 -3.46 4.98
C LYS A 200 29.68 -2.07 4.38
N GLY A 201 30.19 -1.15 5.21
CA GLY A 201 30.44 0.24 4.79
C GLY A 201 29.19 1.13 4.76
N TRP A 202 28.09 0.70 5.39
CA TRP A 202 26.86 1.46 5.47
C TRP A 202 27.07 2.84 6.12
N GLY A 203 26.74 3.91 5.39
CA GLY A 203 26.84 5.30 5.87
C GLY A 203 25.50 5.94 6.24
N GLY A 204 24.39 5.20 6.05
CA GLY A 204 23.04 5.68 6.39
C GLY A 204 22.62 5.38 7.83
N TYR A 205 21.34 5.45 8.10
CA TYR A 205 20.80 5.25 9.45
C TYR A 205 20.88 3.78 9.89
N ALA A 206 21.28 3.57 11.16
CA ALA A 206 21.42 2.24 11.81
C ALA A 206 20.64 2.17 13.13
N ARG A 207 19.48 2.83 13.21
CA ARG A 207 18.66 2.98 14.40
C ARG A 207 17.16 3.01 14.08
N ARG A 208 16.31 2.93 15.09
CA ARG A 208 14.87 3.15 14.91
C ARG A 208 14.61 4.60 14.51
N ILE A 209 13.50 4.83 13.81
CA ILE A 209 13.03 6.16 13.44
C ILE A 209 12.90 7.00 14.71
N ASP A 210 13.48 8.19 14.69
CA ASP A 210 13.47 9.18 15.75
C ASP A 210 13.23 10.59 15.17
N ARG A 211 12.98 11.54 16.05
CA ARG A 211 12.73 12.92 15.69
C ARG A 211 13.81 13.52 14.80
N ARG A 212 15.09 13.32 15.15
CA ARG A 212 16.19 13.87 14.39
C ARG A 212 16.22 13.34 12.95
N MET A 213 15.94 12.04 12.76
CA MET A 213 15.85 11.45 11.42
C MET A 213 14.70 12.05 10.61
N LEU A 214 13.55 12.27 11.24
CA LEU A 214 12.41 12.92 10.59
C LEU A 214 12.72 14.38 10.24
N ASP A 215 13.36 15.14 11.12
CA ASP A 215 13.78 16.52 10.84
C ASP A 215 14.76 16.57 9.66
N GLU A 216 15.75 15.65 9.60
CA GLU A 216 16.73 15.56 8.52
C GLU A 216 16.08 15.22 7.17
N VAL A 217 15.11 14.30 7.15
CA VAL A 217 14.36 13.92 5.92
C VAL A 217 13.41 15.06 5.50
N LEU A 218 12.71 15.67 6.43
CA LEU A 218 11.80 16.79 6.15
C LEU A 218 12.53 18.01 5.59
N ALA A 219 13.75 18.28 6.05
CA ALA A 219 14.56 19.41 5.58
C ALA A 219 14.90 19.34 4.08
N THR A 220 14.71 18.19 3.43
CA THR A 220 14.91 18.01 1.99
C THR A 220 13.66 18.29 1.15
N LEU A 221 12.55 18.67 1.79
CA LEU A 221 11.29 19.03 1.15
C LEU A 221 11.06 20.54 1.25
N ASP A 222 10.78 21.19 0.12
CA ASP A 222 10.56 22.65 0.05
C ASP A 222 9.20 23.10 0.62
N GLN A 223 8.29 22.15 0.79
CA GLN A 223 6.93 22.41 1.25
C GLN A 223 6.49 21.34 2.27
N MET A 224 5.49 21.70 3.08
CA MET A 224 4.92 20.78 4.06
C MET A 224 4.25 19.58 3.38
N PRO A 225 4.68 18.35 3.68
CA PRO A 225 4.18 17.15 3.01
C PRO A 225 2.79 16.70 3.48
N LEU A 226 2.17 15.84 2.67
CA LEU A 226 1.22 14.84 3.13
C LEU A 226 2.02 13.63 3.62
N ALA A 227 1.85 13.24 4.87
CA ALA A 227 2.57 12.14 5.48
C ALA A 227 1.70 10.87 5.55
N TYR A 228 2.26 9.75 5.10
CA TYR A 228 1.64 8.41 5.19
C TYR A 228 2.58 7.50 5.96
N VAL A 229 2.13 7.01 7.10
CA VAL A 229 2.93 6.17 8.00
C VAL A 229 2.29 4.80 8.11
N CYS A 230 3.02 3.74 7.72
CA CYS A 230 2.51 2.39 7.75
C CYS A 230 3.53 1.38 8.30
N GLY A 231 3.07 0.47 9.18
CA GLY A 231 3.93 -0.54 9.80
C GLY A 231 3.43 -1.03 11.15
N PRO A 232 4.34 -1.57 12.00
CA PRO A 232 4.00 -2.03 13.35
C PRO A 232 3.44 -0.89 14.23
N THR A 233 2.42 -1.21 15.02
CA THR A 233 1.65 -0.24 15.84
C THR A 233 2.55 0.75 16.60
N LEU A 234 3.52 0.27 17.38
CA LEU A 234 4.39 1.14 18.17
C LEU A 234 5.27 2.07 17.32
N MET A 235 5.69 1.61 16.12
CA MET A 235 6.45 2.47 15.20
C MET A 235 5.55 3.57 14.64
N VAL A 236 4.35 3.21 14.20
CA VAL A 236 3.39 4.15 13.60
C VAL A 236 2.99 5.23 14.59
N GLU A 237 2.65 4.86 15.83
CA GLU A 237 2.25 5.80 16.87
C GLU A 237 3.36 6.79 17.20
N ARG A 238 4.56 6.30 17.52
CA ARG A 238 5.72 7.16 17.80
C ARG A 238 6.06 8.08 16.63
N THR A 239 6.07 7.54 15.40
CA THR A 239 6.37 8.34 14.22
C THR A 239 5.32 9.43 14.00
N ALA A 240 4.03 9.12 14.18
CA ALA A 240 2.97 10.11 14.05
C ALA A 240 3.06 11.23 15.13
N GLU A 241 3.35 10.87 16.39
CA GLU A 241 3.59 11.83 17.47
C GLU A 241 4.78 12.74 17.14
N GLU A 242 5.90 12.18 16.71
CA GLU A 242 7.08 12.93 16.32
C GLU A 242 6.82 13.85 15.12
N LEU A 243 6.07 13.39 14.10
CA LEU A 243 5.68 14.22 12.96
C LEU A 243 4.82 15.42 13.38
N VAL A 244 3.87 15.24 14.29
CA VAL A 244 3.10 16.37 14.88
C VAL A 244 4.05 17.32 15.60
N ALA A 245 4.99 16.79 16.37
CA ALA A 245 5.97 17.60 17.08
C ALA A 245 6.95 18.35 16.14
N THR A 246 7.17 17.89 14.87
CA THR A 246 7.91 18.64 13.84
C THR A 246 7.10 19.82 13.26
N GLY A 247 5.81 19.92 13.59
CA GLY A 247 4.92 20.96 13.10
C GLY A 247 4.03 20.54 11.92
N ILE A 248 4.03 19.26 11.52
CA ILE A 248 3.07 18.78 10.52
C ILE A 248 1.68 18.69 11.17
N PRO A 249 0.66 19.35 10.62
CA PRO A 249 -0.70 19.27 11.14
C PRO A 249 -1.22 17.82 11.12
N ALA A 250 -1.96 17.42 12.17
CA ALA A 250 -2.44 16.04 12.30
C ALA A 250 -3.37 15.59 11.14
N ASP A 251 -4.10 16.51 10.52
CA ASP A 251 -4.96 16.25 9.36
C ASP A 251 -4.16 15.98 8.07
N ARG A 252 -2.86 16.28 8.06
CA ARG A 252 -1.93 15.93 6.98
C ARG A 252 -1.18 14.62 7.22
N ILE A 253 -1.40 13.95 8.35
CA ILE A 253 -0.77 12.68 8.71
C ILE A 253 -1.81 11.57 8.65
N ARG A 254 -1.58 10.55 7.81
CA ARG A 254 -2.42 9.37 7.71
C ARG A 254 -1.63 8.15 8.15
N THR A 255 -2.26 7.31 8.95
CA THR A 255 -1.60 6.16 9.57
C THR A 255 -2.36 4.87 9.30
N GLU A 256 -1.62 3.79 9.04
CA GLU A 256 -2.14 2.43 8.97
C GLU A 256 -1.23 1.49 9.78
N ARG A 257 -1.83 0.55 10.51
CA ARG A 257 -1.13 -0.31 11.44
C ARG A 257 -1.28 -1.76 11.05
N PHE A 258 -0.17 -2.50 11.10
CA PHE A 258 -0.15 -3.95 10.94
C PHE A 258 0.33 -4.61 12.24
N GLY A 259 -0.18 -5.80 12.50
CA GLY A 259 0.19 -6.58 13.66
C GLY A 259 -0.99 -6.85 14.59
N PRO A 260 -0.78 -7.65 15.64
CA PRO A 260 -1.84 -7.90 16.59
C PRO A 260 -2.29 -6.56 17.18
N THR A 261 -3.56 -6.27 17.04
CA THR A 261 -4.26 -5.31 17.89
C THR A 261 -4.20 -5.92 19.27
N GLY A 262 -3.32 -5.41 20.13
CA GLY A 262 -3.16 -5.85 21.50
C GLY A 262 -4.42 -5.69 22.30
#